data_dabf5a7ec88836c9e13b60eaa3914fd4
#
_entry.id   dabf5a7ec88836c9e13b60eaa3914fd4
#
_cell.length_a   1.000
_cell.length_b   1.000
_cell.length_c   1.000
_cell.angle_alpha   90.00
_cell.angle_beta   90.00
_cell.angle_gamma   90.00
#
_symmetry.space_group_name_H-M   'P 1'
#
loop_
_entity.id
_entity.type
_entity.pdbx_description
1 polymer ?
#
loop_
_entity_poly.entity_id
_entity_poly.type
_entity_poly.pdbx_seq_one_letter_code
_entity_poly.pdbx_strand_id
1 'polypeptide(L)'
;MERIPYMKKYLKFAILFVIGFFGGLIGALSASFFQPQVQQANSTITSVSNVQYNNETSTTKAVEKVQNAVVSVINYQKSANNSLGAIFGNIESSDELAVAGEGSGVIYKKDGQYAYIVTNTHVINNAEKIDILLASGEKISGELVGSDTYSDIAVIKISADKVTAVAEFADSDTIKVGETAIAIGSPLGSVYANTVTQGIISSLSRTVTSQSEDGQTISTNAIQTDTAINPGNSGGPLINIQGQVIGITSSKITSSSVSSSGVAVEGMGFAIPANDAVAIINQLEKAGKVSRPALGVHMVNLTTLSTSQLEKARLSNTELTSGVVIVSTQSGLPADGKLETFDVITEIDGEAIQNKSDLQSALYKHQIGDTITVTYYRNNQKQTVDIKLTHSTEELSE
;
A
#
# COMPACT_ATOMS: atom_id res chain seq x y z
N MET A 1 -81.90 -33.75 87.34
CA MET A 1 -81.94 -32.48 86.51
C MET A 1 -80.57 -31.86 86.46
N GLU A 2 -79.59 -32.42 85.70
CA GLU A 2 -78.25 -31.85 85.58
C GLU A 2 -77.70 -32.17 84.19
N ARG A 3 -78.00 -31.27 83.25
CA ARG A 3 -77.44 -31.33 81.88
C ARG A 3 -76.98 -29.96 81.34
N ILE A 4 -76.64 -29.02 82.16
CA ILE A 4 -76.36 -27.62 81.74
C ILE A 4 -74.85 -27.29 81.71
N PRO A 5 -73.85 -27.92 82.29
CA PRO A 5 -72.48 -27.46 82.25
C PRO A 5 -71.76 -27.81 80.92
N TYR A 6 -72.08 -28.89 80.26
CA TYR A 6 -71.34 -29.35 79.01
C TYR A 6 -71.64 -28.45 77.81
N MET A 7 -72.89 -27.99 77.68
CA MET A 7 -73.31 -27.19 76.55
C MET A 7 -72.63 -25.83 76.50
N LYS A 8 -72.35 -25.20 77.67
CA LYS A 8 -71.60 -23.93 77.73
C LYS A 8 -70.11 -24.07 77.39
N LYS A 9 -69.51 -25.26 77.61
CA LYS A 9 -68.12 -25.56 77.22
C LYS A 9 -67.98 -25.70 75.70
N TYR A 10 -68.87 -26.41 75.11
CA TYR A 10 -68.86 -26.60 73.60
C TYR A 10 -69.21 -25.31 72.89
N LEU A 11 -70.10 -24.45 73.45
CA LEU A 11 -70.39 -23.16 72.86
C LEU A 11 -69.21 -22.20 72.90
N LYS A 12 -68.35 -22.23 73.94
CA LYS A 12 -67.11 -21.48 73.98
C LYS A 12 -66.13 -21.95 72.98
N PHE A 13 -65.95 -23.29 72.74
CA PHE A 13 -65.08 -23.82 71.72
C PHE A 13 -65.57 -23.48 70.30
N ALA A 14 -66.90 -23.57 70.05
CA ALA A 14 -67.49 -23.17 68.79
C ALA A 14 -67.27 -21.68 68.44
N ILE A 15 -67.40 -20.79 69.48
CA ILE A 15 -67.13 -19.38 69.30
C ILE A 15 -65.66 -19.10 69.03
N LEU A 16 -64.74 -19.74 69.73
CA LEU A 16 -63.28 -19.66 69.48
C LEU A 16 -62.91 -20.15 68.07
N PHE A 17 -63.54 -21.26 67.65
CA PHE A 17 -63.35 -21.79 66.32
C PHE A 17 -63.81 -20.81 65.23
N VAL A 18 -65.00 -20.23 65.40
CA VAL A 18 -65.54 -19.22 64.48
C VAL A 18 -64.70 -17.96 64.44
N ILE A 19 -64.20 -17.48 65.59
CA ILE A 19 -63.31 -16.31 65.63
C ILE A 19 -61.95 -16.65 64.91
N GLY A 20 -61.40 -17.84 65.18
CA GLY A 20 -60.16 -18.31 64.53
C GLY A 20 -60.36 -18.45 63.04
N PHE A 21 -61.44 -19.04 62.58
CA PHE A 21 -61.77 -19.20 61.16
C PHE A 21 -61.93 -17.85 60.46
N PHE A 22 -62.67 -16.92 60.99
CA PHE A 22 -62.79 -15.59 60.41
C PHE A 22 -61.53 -14.76 60.50
N GLY A 23 -60.79 -14.90 61.61
CA GLY A 23 -59.41 -14.30 61.68
C GLY A 23 -58.43 -14.81 60.62
N GLY A 24 -58.45 -16.12 60.39
CA GLY A 24 -57.65 -16.72 59.36
C GLY A 24 -58.08 -16.32 57.96
N LEU A 25 -59.41 -16.20 57.73
CA LEU A 25 -59.94 -15.81 56.43
C LEU A 25 -59.63 -14.31 56.14
N ILE A 26 -59.73 -13.45 57.14
CA ILE A 26 -59.34 -12.03 57.03
C ILE A 26 -57.85 -11.92 56.79
N GLY A 27 -57.04 -12.69 57.50
CA GLY A 27 -55.59 -12.75 57.34
C GLY A 27 -55.18 -13.18 55.93
N ALA A 28 -55.83 -14.22 55.41
CA ALA A 28 -55.59 -14.70 54.04
C ALA A 28 -56.00 -13.68 52.98
N LEU A 29 -57.14 -13.02 53.19
CA LEU A 29 -57.60 -11.94 52.28
C LEU A 29 -56.67 -10.71 52.35
N SER A 30 -56.20 -10.34 53.51
CA SER A 30 -55.30 -9.20 53.67
C SER A 30 -53.90 -9.54 53.10
N ALA A 31 -53.41 -10.80 53.24
CA ALA A 31 -52.17 -11.22 52.65
C ALA A 31 -52.17 -11.15 51.12
N SER A 32 -53.33 -11.36 50.45
CA SER A 32 -53.47 -11.20 49.01
C SER A 32 -53.43 -9.72 48.58
N PHE A 33 -53.81 -8.78 49.44
CA PHE A 33 -53.67 -7.34 49.17
C PHE A 33 -52.28 -6.80 49.45
N PHE A 34 -51.44 -7.48 50.25
CA PHE A 34 -50.06 -7.13 50.55
C PHE A 34 -49.04 -7.97 49.82
N GLN A 35 -49.44 -8.76 48.80
CA GLN A 35 -48.45 -9.35 47.88
C GLN A 35 -47.78 -8.17 47.18
N PRO A 36 -46.44 -8.00 47.34
CA PRO A 36 -45.74 -7.05 46.51
C PRO A 36 -46.00 -7.52 45.07
N GLN A 37 -46.57 -6.65 44.23
CA GLN A 37 -46.55 -6.85 42.79
C GLN A 37 -45.06 -7.05 42.44
N VAL A 38 -44.65 -8.30 42.27
CA VAL A 38 -43.44 -8.59 41.54
C VAL A 38 -43.73 -8.00 40.16
N GLN A 39 -43.32 -6.75 39.95
CA GLN A 39 -43.15 -6.28 38.57
C GLN A 39 -42.29 -7.34 37.90
N GLN A 40 -42.95 -8.14 37.06
CA GLN A 40 -42.19 -8.86 36.06
C GLN A 40 -41.36 -7.79 35.36
N ALA A 41 -40.08 -7.74 35.71
CA ALA A 41 -39.12 -7.04 34.90
C ALA A 41 -39.37 -7.62 33.50
N ASN A 42 -40.06 -6.83 32.67
CA ASN A 42 -40.04 -7.11 31.23
C ASN A 42 -38.57 -7.22 30.91
N SER A 43 -38.05 -8.44 30.79
CA SER A 43 -36.79 -8.69 30.15
C SER A 43 -37.01 -8.13 28.75
N THR A 44 -36.60 -6.87 28.57
CA THR A 44 -36.49 -6.27 27.25
C THR A 44 -35.50 -7.13 26.51
N ILE A 45 -36.00 -8.11 25.75
CA ILE A 45 -35.19 -8.85 24.81
C ILE A 45 -34.57 -7.76 23.95
N THR A 46 -33.25 -7.62 24.04
CA THR A 46 -32.52 -6.70 23.17
C THR A 46 -32.74 -7.19 21.75
N SER A 47 -33.56 -6.49 21.00
CA SER A 47 -33.85 -6.82 19.59
C SER A 47 -32.99 -5.95 18.71
N VAL A 48 -32.45 -6.57 17.65
CA VAL A 48 -31.80 -5.83 16.58
C VAL A 48 -32.88 -5.04 15.83
N SER A 49 -32.61 -3.76 15.58
CA SER A 49 -33.51 -2.92 14.78
C SER A 49 -33.66 -3.47 13.36
N ASN A 50 -34.88 -3.61 12.89
CA ASN A 50 -35.19 -3.98 11.50
C ASN A 50 -35.25 -2.76 10.55
N VAL A 51 -34.72 -1.61 10.96
CA VAL A 51 -34.67 -0.43 10.09
C VAL A 51 -33.69 -0.73 8.96
N GLN A 52 -34.17 -0.78 7.74
CA GLN A 52 -33.33 -0.82 6.55
C GLN A 52 -32.68 0.57 6.39
N TYR A 53 -31.37 0.59 6.61
CA TYR A 53 -30.57 1.77 6.39
C TYR A 53 -29.94 1.69 4.99
N ASN A 54 -30.34 2.59 4.09
CA ASN A 54 -29.72 2.71 2.78
C ASN A 54 -28.74 3.89 2.79
N ASN A 55 -27.45 3.60 2.76
CA ASN A 55 -26.37 4.60 2.71
C ASN A 55 -25.55 4.45 1.43
N GLU A 56 -26.17 4.65 0.30
CA GLU A 56 -25.48 4.75 -0.99
C GLU A 56 -24.79 6.11 -1.10
N THR A 57 -23.45 6.11 -1.09
CA THR A 57 -22.60 7.28 -1.32
C THR A 57 -21.81 7.10 -2.62
N SER A 58 -21.18 8.16 -3.11
CA SER A 58 -20.25 8.07 -4.24
C SER A 58 -19.10 7.10 -3.92
N THR A 59 -18.64 7.08 -2.66
CA THR A 59 -17.61 6.16 -2.18
C THR A 59 -18.03 4.71 -2.29
N THR A 60 -19.25 4.34 -1.82
CA THR A 60 -19.71 2.96 -1.89
C THR A 60 -19.84 2.48 -3.34
N LYS A 61 -20.35 3.33 -4.24
CA LYS A 61 -20.44 3.04 -5.68
C LYS A 61 -19.09 2.87 -6.35
N ALA A 62 -18.13 3.73 -6.00
CA ALA A 62 -16.77 3.63 -6.52
C ALA A 62 -16.10 2.31 -6.11
N VAL A 63 -16.24 1.91 -4.84
CA VAL A 63 -15.71 0.65 -4.32
C VAL A 63 -16.36 -0.55 -4.99
N GLU A 64 -17.70 -0.59 -5.09
CA GLU A 64 -18.44 -1.67 -5.75
C GLU A 64 -17.99 -1.89 -7.20
N LYS A 65 -17.66 -0.80 -7.92
CA LYS A 65 -17.21 -0.88 -9.32
C LYS A 65 -15.87 -1.59 -9.46
N VAL A 66 -14.94 -1.43 -8.50
CA VAL A 66 -13.54 -1.86 -8.66
C VAL A 66 -13.11 -2.99 -7.73
N GLN A 67 -13.79 -3.23 -6.60
CA GLN A 67 -13.35 -4.20 -5.58
C GLN A 67 -13.07 -5.60 -6.12
N ASN A 68 -13.83 -6.06 -7.13
CA ASN A 68 -13.64 -7.37 -7.75
C ASN A 68 -12.44 -7.44 -8.69
N ALA A 69 -11.84 -6.29 -9.03
CA ALA A 69 -10.58 -6.22 -9.77
C ALA A 69 -9.35 -6.09 -8.85
N VAL A 70 -9.54 -5.94 -7.52
CA VAL A 70 -8.45 -5.91 -6.54
C VAL A 70 -8.18 -7.31 -6.03
N VAL A 71 -6.92 -7.67 -5.95
CA VAL A 71 -6.46 -9.02 -5.57
C VAL A 71 -5.39 -8.93 -4.49
N SER A 72 -5.21 -10.03 -3.73
CA SER A 72 -4.02 -10.19 -2.90
C SER A 72 -2.94 -10.92 -3.68
N VAL A 73 -1.70 -10.44 -3.60
CA VAL A 73 -0.51 -11.03 -4.21
C VAL A 73 0.30 -11.70 -3.12
N ILE A 74 0.54 -13.01 -3.24
CA ILE A 74 1.22 -13.83 -2.24
C ILE A 74 2.55 -14.28 -2.82
N ASN A 75 3.64 -13.86 -2.19
CA ASN A 75 5.02 -14.18 -2.55
C ASN A 75 5.51 -15.38 -1.72
N TYR A 76 5.91 -16.44 -2.39
CA TYR A 76 6.52 -17.61 -1.76
C TYR A 76 8.01 -17.68 -2.09
N GLN A 77 8.81 -17.95 -1.06
CA GLN A 77 10.26 -18.16 -1.17
C GLN A 77 10.68 -19.45 -0.46
N LYS A 78 11.86 -19.95 -0.81
CA LYS A 78 12.47 -21.08 -0.08
C LYS A 78 12.74 -20.68 1.37
N SER A 79 12.25 -21.47 2.30
CA SER A 79 12.49 -21.22 3.72
C SER A 79 13.91 -21.61 4.07
N ALA A 80 14.74 -20.64 4.44
CA ALA A 80 16.11 -20.90 4.93
C ALA A 80 16.16 -21.53 6.35
N ASN A 81 15.05 -21.53 7.09
CA ASN A 81 14.96 -22.01 8.47
C ASN A 81 13.62 -22.69 8.74
N ASN A 82 13.57 -24.02 8.60
CA ASN A 82 12.47 -24.83 9.11
C ASN A 82 12.60 -25.03 10.61
N SER A 83 12.24 -24.03 11.41
CA SER A 83 12.13 -24.19 12.86
C SER A 83 11.09 -25.26 13.28
N LEU A 84 10.05 -25.50 12.46
CA LEU A 84 9.10 -26.60 12.66
C LEU A 84 9.71 -27.96 12.31
N GLY A 85 10.48 -28.08 11.22
CA GLY A 85 11.17 -29.34 10.86
C GLY A 85 12.17 -29.78 11.91
N ALA A 86 12.87 -28.85 12.54
CA ALA A 86 13.79 -29.12 13.63
C ALA A 86 13.08 -29.67 14.91
N ILE A 87 11.83 -29.28 15.15
CA ILE A 87 11.02 -29.77 16.28
C ILE A 87 10.51 -31.21 16.04
N PHE A 88 10.27 -31.58 14.78
CA PHE A 88 9.76 -32.92 14.40
C PHE A 88 10.83 -33.88 13.91
N GLY A 89 12.12 -33.53 13.99
CA GLY A 89 13.24 -34.44 13.72
C GLY A 89 13.50 -34.79 12.26
N ASN A 90 12.88 -34.08 11.31
CA ASN A 90 13.18 -34.20 9.88
C ASN A 90 14.29 -33.20 9.52
N ILE A 91 15.51 -33.69 9.39
CA ILE A 91 16.70 -32.94 8.93
C ILE A 91 16.88 -33.16 7.40
N GLU A 92 15.82 -33.17 6.66
CA GLU A 92 15.93 -33.02 5.21
C GLU A 92 15.64 -31.55 4.90
N SER A 93 16.58 -30.90 4.19
CA SER A 93 16.41 -29.59 3.59
C SER A 93 15.20 -29.66 2.65
N SER A 94 14.00 -29.41 3.18
CA SER A 94 12.81 -29.37 2.36
C SER A 94 12.89 -28.13 1.50
N ASP A 95 12.82 -28.30 0.18
CA ASP A 95 12.53 -27.26 -0.79
C ASP A 95 11.11 -26.67 -0.58
N GLU A 96 10.65 -26.61 0.67
CA GLU A 96 9.30 -26.18 1.02
C GLU A 96 9.21 -24.66 0.94
N LEU A 97 8.30 -24.21 0.09
CA LEU A 97 8.03 -22.79 -0.10
C LEU A 97 7.18 -22.27 1.07
N ALA A 98 7.64 -21.19 1.69
CA ALA A 98 6.90 -20.45 2.70
C ALA A 98 6.46 -19.08 2.19
N VAL A 99 5.38 -18.55 2.74
CA VAL A 99 4.96 -17.18 2.46
C VAL A 99 6.01 -16.22 3.01
N ALA A 100 6.68 -15.50 2.12
CA ALA A 100 7.70 -14.52 2.45
C ALA A 100 7.13 -13.10 2.57
N GLY A 101 6.04 -12.82 1.85
CA GLY A 101 5.37 -11.54 1.89
C GLY A 101 4.02 -11.58 1.17
N GLU A 102 3.17 -10.63 1.51
CA GLU A 102 1.88 -10.43 0.86
C GLU A 102 1.68 -8.95 0.55
N GLY A 103 1.00 -8.67 -0.56
CA GLY A 103 0.61 -7.33 -0.97
C GLY A 103 -0.70 -7.37 -1.75
N SER A 104 -0.96 -6.31 -2.47
CA SER A 104 -2.15 -6.15 -3.30
C SER A 104 -1.79 -6.05 -4.78
N GLY A 105 -2.78 -6.22 -5.64
CA GLY A 105 -2.66 -6.00 -7.07
C GLY A 105 -3.97 -5.54 -7.68
N VAL A 106 -3.90 -5.06 -8.91
CA VAL A 106 -5.06 -4.59 -9.67
C VAL A 106 -5.12 -5.31 -11.01
N ILE A 107 -6.21 -6.01 -11.27
CA ILE A 107 -6.50 -6.56 -12.60
C ILE A 107 -6.88 -5.39 -13.51
N TYR A 108 -6.05 -5.06 -14.49
CA TYR A 108 -6.26 -3.91 -15.37
C TYR A 108 -6.58 -4.30 -16.82
N LYS A 109 -6.40 -5.57 -17.18
CA LYS A 109 -6.62 -6.05 -18.55
C LYS A 109 -7.05 -7.51 -18.56
N LYS A 110 -7.95 -7.85 -19.47
CA LYS A 110 -8.30 -9.22 -19.84
C LYS A 110 -8.14 -9.37 -21.35
N ASP A 111 -7.34 -10.33 -21.78
CA ASP A 111 -7.03 -10.58 -23.18
C ASP A 111 -7.02 -12.07 -23.46
N GLY A 112 -8.06 -12.54 -24.13
CA GLY A 112 -8.25 -13.95 -24.44
C GLY A 112 -8.32 -14.82 -23.19
N GLN A 113 -7.38 -15.76 -23.05
CA GLN A 113 -7.31 -16.69 -21.93
C GLN A 113 -6.59 -16.11 -20.69
N TYR A 114 -6.03 -14.91 -20.80
CA TYR A 114 -5.21 -14.32 -19.76
C TYR A 114 -5.82 -13.03 -19.20
N ALA A 115 -5.53 -12.78 -17.95
CA ALA A 115 -5.72 -11.48 -17.32
C ALA A 115 -4.39 -10.98 -16.75
N TYR A 116 -4.22 -9.67 -16.73
CA TYR A 116 -2.99 -9.01 -16.33
C TYR A 116 -3.24 -8.17 -15.08
N ILE A 117 -2.30 -8.25 -14.16
CA ILE A 117 -2.33 -7.61 -12.85
C ILE A 117 -1.10 -6.74 -12.73
N VAL A 118 -1.29 -5.50 -12.29
CA VAL A 118 -0.22 -4.64 -11.83
C VAL A 118 -0.08 -4.76 -10.31
N THR A 119 1.15 -4.80 -9.83
CA THR A 119 1.52 -4.76 -8.41
C THR A 119 2.86 -4.02 -8.25
N ASN A 120 3.38 -3.94 -7.03
CA ASN A 120 4.73 -3.42 -6.82
C ASN A 120 5.79 -4.52 -6.96
N THR A 121 6.98 -4.13 -7.45
CA THR A 121 8.13 -5.05 -7.57
C THR A 121 8.56 -5.58 -6.21
N HIS A 122 8.60 -4.73 -5.15
CA HIS A 122 8.99 -5.18 -3.82
C HIS A 122 8.04 -6.23 -3.21
N VAL A 123 6.78 -6.30 -3.65
CA VAL A 123 5.82 -7.33 -3.21
C VAL A 123 6.22 -8.71 -3.71
N ILE A 124 6.76 -8.79 -4.93
CA ILE A 124 7.10 -10.06 -5.59
C ILE A 124 8.60 -10.32 -5.63
N ASN A 125 9.40 -9.50 -4.97
CA ASN A 125 10.84 -9.62 -5.04
C ASN A 125 11.32 -10.99 -4.53
N ASN A 126 12.28 -11.60 -5.24
CA ASN A 126 12.83 -12.93 -4.96
C ASN A 126 11.77 -14.05 -4.86
N ALA A 127 10.58 -13.89 -5.48
CA ALA A 127 9.53 -14.89 -5.46
C ALA A 127 9.94 -16.13 -6.28
N GLU A 128 9.93 -17.30 -5.63
CA GLU A 128 10.02 -18.60 -6.33
C GLU A 128 8.66 -18.99 -6.92
N LYS A 129 7.57 -18.56 -6.28
CA LYS A 129 6.20 -18.76 -6.72
C LYS A 129 5.34 -17.57 -6.31
N ILE A 130 4.43 -17.18 -7.20
CA ILE A 130 3.44 -16.14 -6.95
C ILE A 130 2.05 -16.75 -7.04
N ASP A 131 1.24 -16.60 -6.00
CA ASP A 131 -0.18 -16.91 -6.04
C ASP A 131 -0.99 -15.63 -5.92
N ILE A 132 -2.12 -15.58 -6.62
CA ILE A 132 -3.09 -14.49 -6.61
C ILE A 132 -4.37 -14.98 -5.95
N LEU A 133 -4.80 -14.29 -4.89
CA LEU A 133 -6.09 -14.53 -4.26
C LEU A 133 -7.09 -13.51 -4.81
N LEU A 134 -8.07 -13.99 -5.55
CA LEU A 134 -9.15 -13.18 -6.10
C LEU A 134 -10.14 -12.74 -5.01
N ALA A 135 -10.93 -11.70 -5.28
CA ALA A 135 -12.01 -11.25 -4.39
C ALA A 135 -13.07 -12.35 -4.10
N SER A 136 -13.20 -13.34 -4.99
CA SER A 136 -14.04 -14.53 -4.78
C SER A 136 -13.51 -15.50 -3.72
N GLY A 137 -12.27 -15.33 -3.24
CA GLY A 137 -11.57 -16.27 -2.36
C GLY A 137 -10.84 -17.40 -3.11
N GLU A 138 -10.90 -17.45 -4.44
CA GLU A 138 -10.13 -18.41 -5.23
C GLU A 138 -8.67 -18.00 -5.35
N LYS A 139 -7.77 -18.99 -5.23
CA LYS A 139 -6.32 -18.81 -5.40
C LYS A 139 -5.89 -19.35 -6.76
N ILE A 140 -5.19 -18.53 -7.52
CA ILE A 140 -4.71 -18.83 -8.87
C ILE A 140 -3.20 -18.57 -8.91
N SER A 141 -2.43 -19.45 -9.59
CA SER A 141 -0.99 -19.22 -9.79
C SER A 141 -0.77 -18.08 -10.77
N GLY A 142 0.13 -17.16 -10.44
CA GLY A 142 0.57 -16.05 -11.28
C GLY A 142 1.91 -16.32 -11.93
N GLU A 143 2.10 -15.80 -13.15
CA GLU A 143 3.33 -15.80 -13.90
C GLU A 143 3.84 -14.36 -14.05
N LEU A 144 5.09 -14.10 -13.68
CA LEU A 144 5.70 -12.79 -13.85
C LEU A 144 5.90 -12.50 -15.35
N VAL A 145 5.33 -11.40 -15.83
CA VAL A 145 5.55 -10.88 -17.18
C VAL A 145 6.81 -10.03 -17.22
N GLY A 146 6.98 -9.17 -16.22
CA GLY A 146 8.14 -8.33 -16.06
C GLY A 146 8.03 -7.45 -14.82
N SER A 147 9.15 -6.90 -14.39
CA SER A 147 9.23 -6.00 -13.25
C SER A 147 10.30 -4.94 -13.45
N ASP A 148 10.12 -3.83 -12.78
CA ASP A 148 11.06 -2.73 -12.78
C ASP A 148 11.27 -2.21 -11.35
N THR A 149 12.47 -2.39 -10.86
CA THR A 149 12.84 -2.00 -9.48
C THR A 149 12.83 -0.48 -9.29
N TYR A 150 13.15 0.28 -10.35
CA TYR A 150 13.22 1.74 -10.26
C TYR A 150 11.83 2.38 -10.08
N SER A 151 10.84 1.97 -10.87
CA SER A 151 9.46 2.46 -10.73
C SER A 151 8.66 1.70 -9.68
N ASP A 152 9.21 0.61 -9.13
CA ASP A 152 8.53 -0.30 -8.20
C ASP A 152 7.22 -0.88 -8.79
N ILE A 153 7.17 -1.12 -10.11
CA ILE A 153 6.02 -1.70 -10.81
C ILE A 153 6.37 -3.09 -11.35
N ALA A 154 5.46 -4.03 -11.18
CA ALA A 154 5.53 -5.36 -11.77
C ALA A 154 4.20 -5.74 -12.43
N VAL A 155 4.27 -6.56 -13.47
CA VAL A 155 3.12 -7.12 -14.19
C VAL A 155 3.11 -8.63 -14.03
N ILE A 156 1.97 -9.17 -13.60
CA ILE A 156 1.72 -10.60 -13.43
C ILE A 156 0.59 -11.01 -14.37
N LYS A 157 0.71 -12.19 -14.97
CA LYS A 157 -0.30 -12.81 -15.82
C LYS A 157 -0.92 -14.01 -15.10
N ILE A 158 -2.25 -14.14 -15.19
CA ILE A 158 -3.03 -15.27 -14.65
C ILE A 158 -3.99 -15.82 -15.70
N SER A 159 -4.60 -17.02 -15.47
CA SER A 159 -5.77 -17.45 -16.23
C SER A 159 -6.94 -16.49 -16.03
N ALA A 160 -7.66 -16.15 -17.12
CA ALA A 160 -8.78 -15.24 -17.10
C ALA A 160 -10.12 -15.90 -16.73
N ASP A 161 -10.16 -17.23 -16.55
CA ASP A 161 -11.41 -18.00 -16.40
C ASP A 161 -12.28 -17.55 -15.22
N LYS A 162 -11.63 -17.12 -14.15
CA LYS A 162 -12.31 -16.70 -12.91
C LYS A 162 -12.32 -15.18 -12.69
N VAL A 163 -11.80 -14.44 -13.65
CA VAL A 163 -11.74 -12.97 -13.58
C VAL A 163 -13.08 -12.39 -14.02
N THR A 164 -13.74 -11.69 -13.10
CA THR A 164 -15.07 -11.10 -13.28
C THR A 164 -15.07 -9.60 -13.52
N ALA A 165 -13.99 -8.91 -13.14
CA ALA A 165 -13.87 -7.46 -13.25
C ALA A 165 -12.45 -7.04 -13.66
N VAL A 166 -12.37 -5.87 -14.30
CA VAL A 166 -11.16 -5.19 -14.71
C VAL A 166 -11.27 -3.73 -14.30
N ALA A 167 -10.24 -3.18 -13.69
CA ALA A 167 -10.19 -1.77 -13.30
C ALA A 167 -9.80 -0.88 -14.49
N GLU A 168 -10.32 0.34 -14.50
CA GLU A 168 -9.97 1.38 -15.48
C GLU A 168 -8.99 2.36 -14.85
N PHE A 169 -7.95 2.77 -15.58
CA PHE A 169 -7.08 3.86 -15.20
C PHE A 169 -7.70 5.21 -15.59
N ALA A 170 -7.56 6.20 -14.69
CA ALA A 170 -7.84 7.60 -14.99
C ALA A 170 -6.56 8.34 -15.41
N ASP A 171 -6.73 9.47 -16.06
CA ASP A 171 -5.64 10.40 -16.31
C ASP A 171 -5.24 11.11 -15.00
N SER A 172 -4.10 10.68 -14.42
CA SER A 172 -3.60 11.21 -13.15
C SER A 172 -3.09 12.66 -13.22
N ASP A 173 -2.88 13.21 -14.41
CA ASP A 173 -2.47 14.62 -14.58
C ASP A 173 -3.65 15.58 -14.40
N THR A 174 -4.89 15.08 -14.44
CA THR A 174 -6.11 15.89 -14.30
C THR A 174 -6.64 15.98 -12.87
N ILE A 175 -6.16 15.13 -11.94
CA ILE A 175 -6.61 15.11 -10.56
C ILE A 175 -6.17 16.38 -9.81
N LYS A 176 -6.87 16.72 -8.72
CA LYS A 176 -6.61 17.93 -7.94
C LYS A 176 -6.43 17.62 -6.47
N VAL A 177 -5.60 18.43 -5.81
CA VAL A 177 -5.47 18.42 -4.35
C VAL A 177 -6.84 18.69 -3.71
N GLY A 178 -7.19 17.90 -2.69
CA GLY A 178 -8.47 17.95 -2.00
C GLY A 178 -9.54 17.01 -2.58
N GLU A 179 -9.31 16.38 -3.74
CA GLU A 179 -10.22 15.36 -4.26
C GLU A 179 -10.19 14.10 -3.37
N THR A 180 -11.34 13.43 -3.29
CA THR A 180 -11.46 12.16 -2.56
C THR A 180 -10.57 11.09 -3.17
N ALA A 181 -9.79 10.44 -2.32
CA ALA A 181 -8.97 9.29 -2.66
C ALA A 181 -9.38 8.09 -1.81
N ILE A 182 -9.50 6.92 -2.45
CA ILE A 182 -9.90 5.68 -1.79
C ILE A 182 -8.84 4.63 -2.14
N ALA A 183 -8.24 4.01 -1.13
CA ALA A 183 -7.33 2.89 -1.32
C ALA A 183 -8.04 1.58 -0.98
N ILE A 184 -7.77 0.54 -1.79
CA ILE A 184 -8.28 -0.80 -1.58
C ILE A 184 -7.10 -1.78 -1.60
N GLY A 185 -7.05 -2.68 -0.62
CA GLY A 185 -5.95 -3.62 -0.54
C GLY A 185 -6.11 -4.67 0.55
N SER A 186 -5.01 -5.34 0.90
CA SER A 186 -4.96 -6.44 1.87
C SER A 186 -3.97 -6.12 3.00
N PRO A 187 -4.24 -5.08 3.83
CA PRO A 187 -3.32 -4.69 4.89
C PRO A 187 -3.08 -5.86 5.84
N LEU A 188 -1.81 -6.10 6.19
CA LEU A 188 -1.39 -7.20 7.06
C LEU A 188 -1.71 -8.61 6.51
N GLY A 189 -1.90 -8.74 5.20
CA GLY A 189 -2.07 -10.02 4.51
C GLY A 189 -3.49 -10.32 4.02
N SER A 190 -3.62 -11.46 3.35
CA SER A 190 -4.84 -11.89 2.66
C SER A 190 -6.06 -12.11 3.59
N VAL A 191 -5.85 -12.27 4.90
CA VAL A 191 -6.93 -12.32 5.91
C VAL A 191 -7.76 -11.03 5.93
N TYR A 192 -7.15 -9.89 5.58
CA TYR A 192 -7.79 -8.58 5.52
C TYR A 192 -7.99 -8.10 4.08
N ALA A 193 -8.12 -9.03 3.13
CA ALA A 193 -8.34 -8.73 1.72
C ALA A 193 -9.54 -7.79 1.51
N ASN A 194 -9.44 -6.89 0.53
CA ASN A 194 -10.46 -5.90 0.18
C ASN A 194 -10.77 -4.87 1.31
N THR A 195 -9.81 -4.60 2.18
CA THR A 195 -9.94 -3.47 3.11
C THR A 195 -9.93 -2.15 2.35
N VAL A 196 -10.88 -1.29 2.68
CA VAL A 196 -11.07 0.03 2.06
C VAL A 196 -10.71 1.11 3.06
N THR A 197 -9.88 2.06 2.64
CA THR A 197 -9.57 3.28 3.38
C THR A 197 -9.86 4.49 2.52
N GLN A 198 -10.25 5.62 3.12
CA GLN A 198 -10.61 6.84 2.40
C GLN A 198 -9.89 8.04 3.01
N GLY A 199 -9.50 8.95 2.16
CA GLY A 199 -8.90 10.24 2.47
C GLY A 199 -9.02 11.19 1.28
N ILE A 200 -8.03 12.05 1.10
CA ILE A 200 -7.94 13.01 0.00
C ILE A 200 -6.57 12.96 -0.69
N ILE A 201 -6.49 13.54 -1.87
CA ILE A 201 -5.23 13.88 -2.50
C ILE A 201 -4.61 15.06 -1.73
N SER A 202 -3.47 14.83 -1.08
CA SER A 202 -2.78 15.85 -0.27
C SER A 202 -1.76 16.65 -1.10
N SER A 203 -1.14 16.03 -2.12
CA SER A 203 -0.22 16.68 -3.07
C SER A 203 -0.09 15.84 -4.35
N LEU A 204 0.22 16.48 -5.49
CA LEU A 204 0.28 15.80 -6.79
C LEU A 204 1.70 15.41 -7.23
N SER A 205 2.70 16.15 -6.84
CA SER A 205 4.08 15.96 -7.33
C SER A 205 5.05 16.05 -6.17
N ARG A 206 5.18 14.95 -5.43
CA ARG A 206 6.22 14.81 -4.42
C ARG A 206 7.33 13.96 -5.00
N THR A 207 8.50 14.54 -5.19
CA THR A 207 9.71 13.74 -5.40
C THR A 207 10.02 13.01 -4.10
N VAL A 208 9.83 11.72 -4.09
CA VAL A 208 10.13 10.88 -2.93
C VAL A 208 11.34 10.03 -3.24
N THR A 209 12.28 10.04 -2.32
CA THR A 209 13.53 9.29 -2.44
C THR A 209 13.41 8.00 -1.64
N SER A 210 13.62 6.87 -2.29
CA SER A 210 13.70 5.55 -1.66
C SER A 210 15.04 4.89 -1.99
N GLN A 211 15.39 3.83 -1.28
CA GLN A 211 16.54 2.99 -1.65
C GLN A 211 16.06 1.67 -2.23
N SER A 212 16.67 1.26 -3.35
CA SER A 212 16.54 -0.11 -3.87
C SER A 212 17.32 -1.07 -2.96
N GLU A 213 17.10 -2.37 -3.12
CA GLU A 213 17.78 -3.40 -2.31
C GLU A 213 19.29 -3.46 -2.56
N ASP A 214 19.72 -3.09 -3.75
CA ASP A 214 21.13 -2.93 -4.14
C ASP A 214 21.76 -1.59 -3.67
N GLY A 215 21.00 -0.80 -2.85
CA GLY A 215 21.47 0.44 -2.24
C GLY A 215 21.44 1.66 -3.17
N GLN A 216 20.88 1.54 -4.37
CA GLN A 216 20.71 2.69 -5.25
C GLN A 216 19.61 3.62 -4.73
N THR A 217 19.85 4.90 -4.79
CA THR A 217 18.84 5.92 -4.45
C THR A 217 17.91 6.10 -5.63
N ILE A 218 16.63 5.83 -5.43
CA ILE A 218 15.56 6.00 -6.41
C ILE A 218 14.78 7.25 -6.05
N SER A 219 14.56 8.10 -7.04
CA SER A 219 13.72 9.29 -6.91
C SER A 219 12.50 9.13 -7.82
N THR A 220 11.31 9.13 -7.23
CA THR A 220 10.06 8.89 -7.94
C THR A 220 9.07 10.00 -7.64
N ASN A 221 8.34 10.47 -8.66
CA ASN A 221 7.18 11.31 -8.45
C ASN A 221 6.05 10.48 -7.83
N ALA A 222 5.41 11.03 -6.82
CA ALA A 222 4.32 10.34 -6.15
C ALA A 222 3.13 11.27 -5.86
N ILE A 223 1.94 10.72 -5.94
CA ILE A 223 0.73 11.31 -5.38
C ILE A 223 0.81 11.12 -3.86
N GLN A 224 0.72 12.19 -3.09
CA GLN A 224 0.58 12.13 -1.64
C GLN A 224 -0.89 12.11 -1.25
N THR A 225 -1.26 11.27 -0.29
CA THR A 225 -2.62 11.15 0.26
C THR A 225 -2.56 10.96 1.78
N ASP A 226 -3.61 11.36 2.48
CA ASP A 226 -3.82 11.02 3.89
C ASP A 226 -4.65 9.73 4.08
N THR A 227 -5.04 9.11 2.97
CA THR A 227 -5.61 7.76 2.98
C THR A 227 -4.66 6.79 3.67
N ALA A 228 -5.14 5.99 4.61
CA ALA A 228 -4.30 5.08 5.37
C ALA A 228 -3.67 4.02 4.46
N ILE A 229 -2.37 4.15 4.22
CA ILE A 229 -1.54 3.19 3.47
C ILE A 229 -0.64 2.46 4.47
N ASN A 230 -0.79 1.14 4.53
CA ASN A 230 -0.06 0.24 5.42
C ASN A 230 0.58 -0.89 4.61
N PRO A 231 1.58 -1.61 5.17
CA PRO A 231 2.09 -2.84 4.56
C PRO A 231 0.95 -3.79 4.21
N GLY A 232 0.94 -4.30 2.95
CA GLY A 232 -0.13 -5.11 2.39
C GLY A 232 -1.07 -4.33 1.45
N ASN A 233 -1.23 -3.01 1.59
CA ASN A 233 -1.91 -2.20 0.57
C ASN A 233 -1.03 -1.96 -0.67
N SER A 234 0.31 -2.13 -0.55
CA SER A 234 1.25 -1.99 -1.65
C SER A 234 0.82 -2.78 -2.87
N GLY A 235 0.84 -2.15 -4.04
CA GLY A 235 0.39 -2.70 -5.32
C GLY A 235 -1.12 -2.60 -5.57
N GLY A 236 -1.91 -2.23 -4.56
CA GLY A 236 -3.34 -1.97 -4.69
C GLY A 236 -3.63 -0.61 -5.34
N PRO A 237 -4.88 -0.37 -5.75
CA PRO A 237 -5.28 0.88 -6.36
C PRO A 237 -5.50 1.98 -5.32
N LEU A 238 -5.12 3.21 -5.70
CA LEU A 238 -5.72 4.44 -5.22
C LEU A 238 -6.73 4.86 -6.27
N ILE A 239 -8.01 5.02 -5.93
CA ILE A 239 -9.08 5.33 -6.88
C ILE A 239 -9.77 6.67 -6.58
N ASN A 240 -10.37 7.26 -7.60
CA ASN A 240 -11.27 8.40 -7.49
C ASN A 240 -12.71 7.96 -7.16
N ILE A 241 -13.62 8.92 -6.99
CA ILE A 241 -15.05 8.67 -6.71
C ILE A 241 -15.83 8.06 -7.89
N GLN A 242 -15.23 7.96 -9.08
CA GLN A 242 -15.78 7.25 -10.24
C GLN A 242 -15.34 5.77 -10.27
N GLY A 243 -14.50 5.34 -9.33
CA GLY A 243 -13.94 3.98 -9.28
C GLY A 243 -12.85 3.76 -10.33
N GLN A 244 -12.14 4.81 -10.75
CA GLN A 244 -11.02 4.71 -11.67
C GLN A 244 -9.71 4.82 -10.90
N VAL A 245 -8.70 4.06 -11.31
CA VAL A 245 -7.38 4.03 -10.70
C VAL A 245 -6.62 5.30 -11.06
N ILE A 246 -6.29 6.11 -10.06
CA ILE A 246 -5.48 7.34 -10.18
C ILE A 246 -4.02 7.10 -9.79
N GLY A 247 -3.73 5.97 -9.14
CA GLY A 247 -2.37 5.57 -8.79
C GLY A 247 -2.29 4.18 -8.20
N ILE A 248 -1.06 3.66 -8.07
CA ILE A 248 -0.74 2.38 -7.41
C ILE A 248 -0.08 2.69 -6.07
N THR A 249 -0.69 2.25 -4.97
CA THR A 249 -0.20 2.51 -3.61
C THR A 249 1.13 1.81 -3.34
N SER A 250 2.05 2.46 -2.62
CA SER A 250 3.34 1.88 -2.24
C SER A 250 3.72 2.25 -0.81
N SER A 251 3.79 1.27 0.07
CA SER A 251 4.24 1.44 1.46
C SER A 251 5.76 1.62 1.57
N LYS A 252 6.53 1.21 0.55
CA LYS A 252 7.99 1.42 0.48
C LYS A 252 8.31 2.91 0.43
N ILE A 253 7.55 3.67 -0.35
CA ILE A 253 7.68 5.13 -0.44
C ILE A 253 7.33 5.77 0.91
N THR A 254 6.27 5.31 1.56
CA THR A 254 5.84 5.79 2.88
C THR A 254 6.91 5.54 3.95
N SER A 255 7.51 4.34 3.94
CA SER A 255 8.53 3.94 4.93
C SER A 255 9.84 4.72 4.80
N SER A 256 10.25 5.08 3.57
CA SER A 256 11.47 5.86 3.33
C SER A 256 11.36 7.33 3.75
N SER A 257 10.14 7.83 3.92
CA SER A 257 9.85 9.18 4.38
C SER A 257 9.91 9.32 5.92
N VAL A 258 10.19 8.23 6.65
CA VAL A 258 10.34 8.25 8.11
C VAL A 258 11.60 9.04 8.47
N SER A 259 11.44 10.03 9.34
CA SER A 259 12.54 10.85 9.80
C SER A 259 13.62 10.01 10.50
N SER A 260 14.88 10.47 10.47
CA SER A 260 16.01 9.86 11.16
C SER A 260 15.80 9.64 12.68
N SER A 261 14.72 10.12 13.25
CA SER A 261 14.31 9.91 14.65
C SER A 261 13.54 8.61 14.91
N GLY A 262 13.24 7.81 13.87
CA GLY A 262 12.53 6.53 14.02
C GLY A 262 11.04 6.65 14.37
N VAL A 263 10.48 7.87 14.35
CA VAL A 263 9.05 8.10 14.59
C VAL A 263 8.30 7.93 13.26
N ALA A 264 7.40 6.97 13.19
CA ALA A 264 6.49 6.83 12.05
C ALA A 264 5.63 8.09 11.93
N VAL A 265 5.59 8.70 10.75
CA VAL A 265 4.70 9.84 10.48
C VAL A 265 3.37 9.28 10.00
N GLU A 266 2.34 9.42 10.81
CA GLU A 266 0.98 9.03 10.43
C GLU A 266 0.35 10.05 9.47
N GLY A 267 -0.58 9.60 8.61
CA GLY A 267 -1.32 10.46 7.69
C GLY A 267 -0.55 10.88 6.44
N MET A 268 0.56 10.22 6.11
CA MET A 268 1.25 10.39 4.83
C MET A 268 1.35 9.06 4.09
N GLY A 269 0.48 8.88 3.11
CA GLY A 269 0.52 7.78 2.16
C GLY A 269 1.00 8.27 0.79
N PHE A 270 1.53 7.35 -0.03
CA PHE A 270 2.00 7.66 -1.38
C PHE A 270 1.51 6.62 -2.38
N ALA A 271 1.29 7.09 -3.60
CA ALA A 271 0.95 6.23 -4.74
C ALA A 271 1.72 6.68 -5.99
N ILE A 272 2.14 5.71 -6.80
CA ILE A 272 2.72 5.93 -8.13
C ILE A 272 1.59 6.43 -9.04
N PRO A 273 1.73 7.58 -9.73
CA PRO A 273 0.69 8.11 -10.61
C PRO A 273 0.26 7.11 -11.68
N ALA A 274 -1.02 7.10 -12.03
CA ALA A 274 -1.57 6.15 -13.02
C ALA A 274 -0.91 6.29 -14.38
N ASN A 275 -0.64 7.52 -14.86
CA ASN A 275 0.02 7.75 -16.16
C ASN A 275 1.42 7.13 -16.18
N ASP A 276 2.20 7.30 -15.10
CA ASP A 276 3.54 6.72 -14.98
C ASP A 276 3.46 5.19 -14.92
N ALA A 277 2.54 4.65 -14.11
CA ALA A 277 2.33 3.20 -14.01
C ALA A 277 1.96 2.58 -15.36
N VAL A 278 1.03 3.19 -16.12
CA VAL A 278 0.61 2.71 -17.46
C VAL A 278 1.77 2.75 -18.45
N ALA A 279 2.60 3.81 -18.44
CA ALA A 279 3.78 3.90 -19.30
C ALA A 279 4.77 2.74 -19.05
N ILE A 280 4.97 2.38 -17.78
CA ILE A 280 5.82 1.25 -17.37
C ILE A 280 5.17 -0.09 -17.72
N ILE A 281 3.89 -0.28 -17.42
CA ILE A 281 3.12 -1.50 -17.75
C ILE A 281 3.26 -1.84 -19.24
N ASN A 282 3.09 -0.83 -20.13
CA ASN A 282 3.19 -1.04 -21.58
C ASN A 282 4.58 -1.53 -22.01
N GLN A 283 5.65 -1.07 -21.36
CA GLN A 283 7.00 -1.55 -21.64
C GLN A 283 7.20 -2.97 -21.11
N LEU A 284 6.72 -3.26 -19.89
CA LEU A 284 6.82 -4.59 -19.29
C LEU A 284 6.02 -5.64 -20.10
N GLU A 285 4.80 -5.31 -20.57
CA GLU A 285 4.03 -6.22 -21.44
C GLU A 285 4.76 -6.49 -22.77
N LYS A 286 5.38 -5.46 -23.34
CA LYS A 286 6.02 -5.56 -24.66
C LYS A 286 7.37 -6.28 -24.62
N ALA A 287 8.20 -6.03 -23.61
CA ALA A 287 9.60 -6.43 -23.58
C ALA A 287 10.01 -7.20 -22.31
N GLY A 288 9.12 -7.34 -21.32
CA GLY A 288 9.44 -7.95 -20.01
C GLY A 288 10.31 -7.07 -19.11
N LYS A 289 10.72 -5.91 -19.57
CA LYS A 289 11.64 -4.99 -18.87
C LYS A 289 11.44 -3.56 -19.32
N VAL A 290 11.93 -2.62 -18.51
CA VAL A 290 11.93 -1.19 -18.81
C VAL A 290 13.33 -0.78 -19.24
N SER A 291 13.44 -0.23 -20.43
CA SER A 291 14.70 0.28 -20.96
C SER A 291 14.80 1.77 -20.71
N ARG A 292 15.83 2.20 -19.99
CA ARG A 292 16.09 3.60 -19.66
C ARG A 292 17.37 4.10 -20.32
N PRO A 293 17.40 5.37 -20.75
CA PRO A 293 18.62 5.93 -21.32
C PRO A 293 19.71 6.09 -20.26
N ALA A 294 20.95 5.88 -20.67
CA ALA A 294 22.13 6.02 -19.83
C ALA A 294 23.11 7.03 -20.40
N LEU A 295 23.77 7.80 -19.51
CA LEU A 295 24.89 8.69 -19.87
C LEU A 295 26.22 7.94 -19.91
N GLY A 296 26.35 6.87 -19.14
CA GLY A 296 27.63 6.16 -18.99
C GLY A 296 28.64 6.93 -18.12
N VAL A 297 28.19 7.37 -16.96
CA VAL A 297 29.04 8.14 -16.02
C VAL A 297 29.00 7.51 -14.63
N HIS A 298 30.15 7.49 -13.94
CA HIS A 298 30.22 7.34 -12.50
C HIS A 298 30.17 8.73 -11.86
N MET A 299 29.35 8.91 -10.84
CA MET A 299 29.05 10.22 -10.31
C MET A 299 28.80 10.23 -8.80
N VAL A 300 29.05 11.37 -8.16
CA VAL A 300 28.75 11.61 -6.74
C VAL A 300 28.06 12.97 -6.57
N ASN A 301 27.31 13.14 -5.48
CA ASN A 301 26.76 14.45 -5.15
C ASN A 301 27.86 15.41 -4.71
N LEU A 302 27.85 16.64 -5.21
CA LEU A 302 28.80 17.68 -4.79
C LEU A 302 28.80 17.87 -3.27
N THR A 303 27.61 17.82 -2.64
CA THR A 303 27.42 17.98 -1.19
C THR A 303 28.02 16.87 -0.34
N THR A 304 28.37 15.72 -0.93
CA THR A 304 28.98 14.58 -0.21
C THR A 304 30.49 14.61 -0.21
N LEU A 305 31.10 15.51 -0.98
CA LEU A 305 32.55 15.63 -1.06
C LEU A 305 33.13 16.31 0.17
N SER A 306 34.16 15.71 0.74
CA SER A 306 34.96 16.34 1.81
C SER A 306 35.81 17.51 1.26
N THR A 307 36.25 18.41 2.14
CA THR A 307 37.13 19.54 1.76
C THR A 307 38.36 19.09 0.97
N SER A 308 38.99 17.99 1.39
CA SER A 308 40.15 17.43 0.67
C SER A 308 39.83 16.86 -0.72
N GLN A 309 38.60 16.35 -0.91
CA GLN A 309 38.15 15.89 -2.22
C GLN A 309 37.79 17.06 -3.13
N LEU A 310 37.21 18.14 -2.59
CA LEU A 310 36.93 19.38 -3.33
C LEU A 310 38.27 20.03 -3.79
N GLU A 311 39.31 20.02 -2.97
CA GLU A 311 40.65 20.49 -3.33
C GLU A 311 41.24 19.68 -4.51
N LYS A 312 41.19 18.36 -4.43
CA LYS A 312 41.67 17.46 -5.50
C LYS A 312 40.90 17.66 -6.80
N ALA A 313 39.58 17.88 -6.71
CA ALA A 313 38.71 18.15 -7.84
C ALA A 313 38.84 19.59 -8.37
N ARG A 314 39.65 20.47 -7.75
CA ARG A 314 39.76 21.91 -8.06
C ARG A 314 38.42 22.67 -7.91
N LEU A 315 37.55 22.18 -7.01
CA LEU A 315 36.24 22.74 -6.72
C LEU A 315 36.20 23.53 -5.41
N SER A 316 37.34 23.74 -4.72
CA SER A 316 37.42 24.45 -3.40
C SER A 316 36.89 25.88 -3.45
N ASN A 317 36.97 26.55 -4.60
CA ASN A 317 36.52 27.93 -4.80
C ASN A 317 35.24 28.00 -5.66
N THR A 318 34.50 26.90 -5.78
CA THR A 318 33.23 26.92 -6.52
C THR A 318 32.16 27.67 -5.73
N GLU A 319 31.33 28.44 -6.42
CA GLU A 319 30.14 29.08 -5.87
C GLU A 319 28.96 28.11 -5.87
N LEU A 320 29.14 26.90 -6.42
CA LEU A 320 28.09 25.88 -6.49
C LEU A 320 27.82 25.28 -5.10
N THR A 321 26.57 25.28 -4.71
CA THR A 321 26.12 24.69 -3.45
C THR A 321 25.56 23.27 -3.62
N SER A 322 25.24 22.86 -4.86
CA SER A 322 24.67 21.56 -5.22
C SER A 322 25.03 21.18 -6.65
N GLY A 323 24.78 19.94 -7.04
CA GLY A 323 25.06 19.40 -8.35
C GLY A 323 25.64 18.00 -8.30
N VAL A 324 25.89 17.42 -9.46
CA VAL A 324 26.44 16.06 -9.62
C VAL A 324 27.82 16.12 -10.24
N VAL A 325 28.82 15.65 -9.50
CA VAL A 325 30.22 15.63 -9.93
C VAL A 325 30.51 14.34 -10.68
N ILE A 326 31.06 14.45 -11.88
CA ILE A 326 31.52 13.32 -12.68
C ILE A 326 32.85 12.79 -12.12
N VAL A 327 32.89 11.51 -11.78
CA VAL A 327 34.08 10.81 -11.31
C VAL A 327 34.83 10.20 -12.50
N SER A 328 34.08 9.59 -13.42
CA SER A 328 34.60 9.05 -14.67
C SER A 328 33.48 8.89 -15.72
N THR A 329 33.88 8.81 -16.99
CA THR A 329 33.00 8.44 -18.09
C THR A 329 33.39 7.03 -18.57
N GLN A 330 32.40 6.26 -19.05
CA GLN A 330 32.62 4.95 -19.65
C GLN A 330 32.83 5.11 -21.15
N SER A 331 33.89 4.50 -21.68
CA SER A 331 34.25 4.63 -23.10
C SER A 331 33.17 4.05 -24.01
N GLY A 332 32.84 4.77 -25.07
CA GLY A 332 31.85 4.41 -26.06
C GLY A 332 30.40 4.74 -25.67
N LEU A 333 30.15 5.24 -24.45
CA LEU A 333 28.81 5.63 -23.98
C LEU A 333 28.55 7.13 -24.21
N PRO A 334 27.29 7.61 -24.12
CA PRO A 334 26.89 8.95 -24.56
C PRO A 334 27.70 10.14 -23.99
N ALA A 335 28.20 10.04 -22.78
CA ALA A 335 28.99 11.11 -22.16
C ALA A 335 30.49 11.06 -22.54
N ASP A 336 30.96 9.97 -23.16
CA ASP A 336 32.39 9.81 -23.54
C ASP A 336 32.83 10.90 -24.51
N GLY A 337 33.95 11.56 -24.18
CA GLY A 337 34.50 12.67 -24.96
C GLY A 337 33.69 13.99 -24.88
N LYS A 338 32.58 14.03 -24.14
CA LYS A 338 31.74 15.21 -23.94
C LYS A 338 31.85 15.77 -22.54
N LEU A 339 31.76 14.89 -21.55
CA LEU A 339 31.98 15.22 -20.13
C LEU A 339 33.33 14.66 -19.69
N GLU A 340 33.94 15.31 -18.70
CA GLU A 340 35.24 14.96 -18.15
C GLU A 340 35.14 14.77 -16.62
N THR A 341 36.15 14.10 -16.06
CA THR A 341 36.29 13.97 -14.60
C THR A 341 36.33 15.36 -13.95
N PHE A 342 35.55 15.52 -12.88
CA PHE A 342 35.32 16.74 -12.10
C PHE A 342 34.41 17.80 -12.75
N ASP A 343 33.79 17.52 -13.89
CA ASP A 343 32.64 18.31 -14.33
C ASP A 343 31.52 18.22 -13.30
N VAL A 344 30.82 19.34 -13.08
CA VAL A 344 29.68 19.40 -12.17
C VAL A 344 28.41 19.67 -12.99
N ILE A 345 27.56 18.67 -13.17
CA ILE A 345 26.27 18.82 -13.85
C ILE A 345 25.32 19.57 -12.91
N THR A 346 24.68 20.64 -13.43
CA THR A 346 23.75 21.49 -12.69
C THR A 346 22.36 21.60 -13.34
N GLU A 347 22.20 21.29 -14.66
CA GLU A 347 20.91 21.32 -15.35
C GLU A 347 20.88 20.27 -16.48
N ILE A 348 19.70 19.71 -16.73
CA ILE A 348 19.37 18.94 -17.95
C ILE A 348 18.15 19.60 -18.58
N ASP A 349 18.24 20.02 -19.84
CA ASP A 349 17.19 20.75 -20.59
C ASP A 349 16.58 21.93 -19.82
N GLY A 350 17.41 22.62 -19.02
CA GLY A 350 17.00 23.75 -18.18
C GLY A 350 16.37 23.36 -16.84
N GLU A 351 16.17 22.07 -16.56
CA GLU A 351 15.75 21.58 -15.25
C GLU A 351 16.93 21.50 -14.30
N ALA A 352 16.83 22.11 -13.13
CA ALA A 352 17.92 22.16 -12.15
C ALA A 352 18.21 20.77 -11.54
N ILE A 353 19.49 20.41 -11.51
CA ILE A 353 20.00 19.16 -10.95
C ILE A 353 20.80 19.46 -9.67
N GLN A 354 20.28 19.07 -8.52
CA GLN A 354 20.90 19.27 -7.22
C GLN A 354 21.68 18.05 -6.74
N ASN A 355 21.26 16.86 -7.16
CA ASN A 355 21.81 15.57 -6.73
C ASN A 355 21.63 14.49 -7.81
N LYS A 356 22.15 13.28 -7.56
CA LYS A 356 22.05 12.14 -8.47
C LYS A 356 20.61 11.73 -8.79
N SER A 357 19.70 11.82 -7.83
CA SER A 357 18.31 11.46 -8.03
C SER A 357 17.60 12.41 -8.99
N ASP A 358 17.88 13.72 -8.91
CA ASP A 358 17.35 14.70 -9.85
C ASP A 358 17.87 14.42 -11.26
N LEU A 359 19.17 14.10 -11.39
CA LEU A 359 19.76 13.75 -12.68
C LEU A 359 19.10 12.50 -13.28
N GLN A 360 18.90 11.45 -12.49
CA GLN A 360 18.22 10.24 -12.95
C GLN A 360 16.77 10.53 -13.36
N SER A 361 16.03 11.30 -12.54
CA SER A 361 14.64 11.67 -12.85
C SER A 361 14.53 12.49 -14.13
N ALA A 362 15.43 13.46 -14.35
CA ALA A 362 15.46 14.25 -15.58
C ALA A 362 15.80 13.36 -16.78
N LEU A 363 16.82 12.50 -16.66
CA LEU A 363 17.24 11.60 -17.73
C LEU A 363 16.14 10.61 -18.14
N TYR A 364 15.37 10.07 -17.17
CA TYR A 364 14.35 9.06 -17.41
C TYR A 364 13.02 9.62 -17.96
N LYS A 365 12.90 10.94 -18.09
CA LYS A 365 11.82 11.58 -18.89
C LYS A 365 12.03 11.41 -20.40
N HIS A 366 13.25 11.02 -20.81
CA HIS A 366 13.64 10.87 -22.21
C HIS A 366 13.63 9.41 -22.65
N GLN A 367 13.66 9.20 -23.95
CA GLN A 367 13.78 7.88 -24.58
C GLN A 367 15.17 7.69 -25.19
N ILE A 368 15.55 6.42 -25.41
CA ILE A 368 16.76 6.11 -26.18
C ILE A 368 16.57 6.65 -27.60
N GLY A 369 17.54 7.45 -28.04
CA GLY A 369 17.53 8.17 -29.32
C GLY A 369 17.34 9.66 -29.19
N ASP A 370 16.80 10.14 -28.08
CA ASP A 370 16.63 11.58 -27.79
C ASP A 370 17.99 12.26 -27.60
N THR A 371 17.99 13.59 -27.76
CA THR A 371 19.14 14.44 -27.46
C THR A 371 18.75 15.38 -26.33
N ILE A 372 19.59 15.41 -25.29
CA ILE A 372 19.43 16.30 -24.14
C ILE A 372 20.53 17.36 -24.13
N THR A 373 20.23 18.55 -23.59
CA THR A 373 21.21 19.59 -23.36
C THR A 373 21.64 19.55 -21.89
N VAL A 374 22.91 19.20 -21.64
CA VAL A 374 23.52 19.15 -20.30
C VAL A 374 24.25 20.45 -20.02
N THR A 375 23.85 21.14 -18.94
CA THR A 375 24.58 22.28 -18.39
C THR A 375 25.49 21.82 -17.28
N TYR A 376 26.76 22.16 -17.36
CA TYR A 376 27.77 21.75 -16.41
C TYR A 376 28.82 22.84 -16.17
N TYR A 377 29.55 22.71 -15.09
CA TYR A 377 30.68 23.56 -14.78
C TYR A 377 31.99 22.77 -14.91
N ARG A 378 32.94 23.33 -15.70
CA ARG A 378 34.31 22.84 -15.85
C ARG A 378 35.27 23.99 -15.48
N ASN A 379 36.14 23.76 -14.51
CA ASN A 379 37.05 24.81 -13.99
C ASN A 379 36.32 26.12 -13.63
N ASN A 380 35.18 26.01 -12.92
CA ASN A 380 34.31 27.14 -12.52
C ASN A 380 33.67 27.93 -13.70
N GLN A 381 33.73 27.43 -14.92
CA GLN A 381 33.07 28.02 -16.08
C GLN A 381 31.84 27.22 -16.46
N LYS A 382 30.69 27.92 -16.57
CA LYS A 382 29.44 27.32 -17.05
C LYS A 382 29.55 27.00 -18.53
N GLN A 383 29.21 25.76 -18.91
CA GLN A 383 29.23 25.26 -20.27
C GLN A 383 27.98 24.44 -20.53
N THR A 384 27.65 24.23 -21.80
CA THR A 384 26.56 23.37 -22.24
C THR A 384 27.05 22.40 -23.31
N VAL A 385 26.49 21.20 -23.34
CA VAL A 385 26.76 20.21 -24.39
C VAL A 385 25.53 19.40 -24.68
N ASP A 386 25.29 19.14 -25.97
CA ASP A 386 24.22 18.24 -26.41
C ASP A 386 24.74 16.79 -26.42
N ILE A 387 23.98 15.92 -25.72
CA ILE A 387 24.28 14.51 -25.60
C ILE A 387 23.12 13.72 -26.18
N LYS A 388 23.41 12.90 -27.21
CA LYS A 388 22.43 11.94 -27.74
C LYS A 388 22.44 10.69 -26.89
N LEU A 389 21.27 10.28 -26.37
CA LEU A 389 21.07 9.13 -25.52
C LEU A 389 20.97 7.86 -26.36
N THR A 390 22.09 7.24 -26.67
CA THR A 390 22.19 6.09 -27.62
C THR A 390 22.19 4.74 -26.94
N HIS A 391 22.36 4.68 -25.63
CA HIS A 391 22.53 3.44 -24.86
C HIS A 391 21.55 3.37 -23.69
N SER A 392 21.25 2.15 -23.26
CA SER A 392 20.41 1.87 -22.10
C SER A 392 21.22 1.67 -20.82
N THR A 393 20.54 1.73 -19.68
CA THR A 393 21.16 1.40 -18.38
C THR A 393 21.64 -0.04 -18.29
N GLU A 394 21.14 -0.95 -19.13
CA GLU A 394 21.59 -2.35 -19.21
C GLU A 394 22.98 -2.53 -19.85
N GLU A 395 23.44 -1.52 -20.57
CA GLU A 395 24.73 -1.55 -21.26
C GLU A 395 25.85 -0.92 -20.41
N LEU A 396 25.51 -0.43 -19.21
CA LEU A 396 26.48 0.07 -18.26
C LEU A 396 27.32 -1.10 -17.71
N SER A 397 28.64 -0.97 -17.74
CA SER A 397 29.54 -1.87 -17.00
C SER A 397 29.52 -1.51 -15.51
N GLU A 398 29.54 -2.53 -14.65
CA GLU A 398 29.68 -2.35 -13.20
C GLU A 398 30.99 -1.67 -12.79
#